data_881e896605f97e1d64f0ffd8993d33af
#
_entry.id   881e896605f97e1d64f0ffd8993d33af
#
_cell.length_a   1.000
_cell.length_b   1.000
_cell.length_c   1.000
_cell.angle_alpha   90.00
_cell.angle_beta   90.00
_cell.angle_gamma   90.00
#
_symmetry.space_group_name_H-M   'P 1'
#
loop_
_entity.id
_entity.type
_entity.pdbx_description
1 polymer ?
#
loop_
_entity_poly.entity_id
_entity_poly.type
_entity_poly.pdbx_seq_one_letter_code
_entity_poly.pdbx_strand_id
1 'polypeptide(L)'
;MEKIRKRLSRREMLTAIAAGAGGLIGAKMAYAAPERYKPVQLENGQYTQSWFLNSFLELPDDFEEAKSNGKRFAILWEQDGCPYCRETHLTNLAIPKISDYIRSNFDILQLDIWGGKGIVDFDGKGMTEKTLAKRSQVRFTPTIQFFPDAFSSATPLVGKKAEVARMPGYFRPFHFLTMFEYVRARGYQHAPFHQYLGKKVSGLKATGKEIPKW
;
A
#
# COMPACT_ATOMS: atom_id res chain seq x y z
N MET A 1 -31.54 -23.90 -77.59
CA MET A 1 -30.40 -24.32 -76.73
C MET A 1 -30.86 -24.38 -75.30
N GLU A 2 -31.22 -25.56 -74.86
CA GLU A 2 -31.90 -25.82 -73.59
C GLU A 2 -30.85 -26.27 -72.54
N LYS A 3 -30.67 -25.53 -71.45
CA LYS A 3 -29.73 -25.87 -70.38
C LYS A 3 -30.47 -26.76 -69.37
N ILE A 4 -30.19 -28.03 -69.37
CA ILE A 4 -30.67 -29.05 -68.43
C ILE A 4 -30.04 -28.77 -67.08
N ARG A 5 -30.87 -28.37 -66.09
CA ARG A 5 -30.46 -28.29 -64.63
C ARG A 5 -30.57 -29.70 -64.06
N LYS A 6 -29.40 -30.33 -63.81
CA LYS A 6 -29.33 -31.54 -62.96
C LYS A 6 -29.65 -31.19 -61.52
N ARG A 7 -30.76 -31.74 -61.01
CA ARG A 7 -31.07 -31.74 -59.56
C ARG A 7 -30.25 -32.86 -58.89
N LEU A 8 -29.40 -32.48 -57.96
CA LEU A 8 -28.70 -33.40 -57.07
C LEU A 8 -29.70 -34.13 -56.16
N SER A 9 -29.55 -35.44 -55.98
CA SER A 9 -30.43 -36.28 -55.20
C SER A 9 -30.13 -36.12 -53.69
N ARG A 10 -31.14 -36.36 -52.83
CA ARG A 10 -31.06 -36.28 -51.37
C ARG A 10 -30.03 -37.22 -50.75
N ARG A 11 -29.44 -38.14 -51.46
CA ARG A 11 -28.39 -39.07 -51.01
C ARG A 11 -26.96 -38.50 -51.07
N GLU A 12 -26.73 -37.49 -51.88
CA GLU A 12 -25.41 -36.88 -52.06
C GLU A 12 -25.14 -35.72 -51.06
N MET A 13 -26.17 -35.33 -50.27
CA MET A 13 -26.03 -34.29 -49.23
C MET A 13 -25.61 -34.80 -47.83
N LEU A 14 -25.40 -36.10 -47.66
CA LEU A 14 -25.14 -36.68 -46.33
C LEU A 14 -23.71 -37.15 -46.07
N THR A 15 -22.75 -36.83 -46.95
CA THR A 15 -21.34 -37.24 -46.80
C THR A 15 -20.32 -36.11 -46.66
N ALA A 16 -20.73 -34.88 -46.28
CA ALA A 16 -19.84 -33.75 -46.11
C ALA A 16 -19.88 -33.11 -44.70
N ILE A 17 -20.22 -33.86 -43.66
CA ILE A 17 -20.14 -33.36 -42.26
C ILE A 17 -19.40 -34.40 -41.43
N ALA A 18 -18.12 -34.51 -41.61
CA ALA A 18 -17.24 -35.21 -40.67
C ALA A 18 -15.78 -34.86 -40.97
N ALA A 19 -15.32 -33.67 -40.60
CA ALA A 19 -13.89 -33.39 -40.30
C ALA A 19 -13.79 -31.90 -39.90
N GLY A 20 -14.05 -31.57 -38.67
CA GLY A 20 -13.94 -30.22 -38.15
C GLY A 20 -14.04 -30.18 -36.62
N ALA A 21 -13.54 -31.22 -35.96
CA ALA A 21 -13.26 -31.13 -34.52
C ALA A 21 -11.99 -30.32 -34.32
N GLY A 22 -12.04 -29.03 -34.67
CA GLY A 22 -11.03 -28.05 -34.30
C GLY A 22 -11.08 -27.85 -32.79
N GLY A 23 -10.16 -28.50 -32.08
CA GLY A 23 -9.98 -28.29 -30.64
C GLY A 23 -9.80 -26.81 -30.36
N LEU A 24 -10.74 -26.20 -29.66
CA LEU A 24 -10.55 -24.92 -29.00
C LEU A 24 -9.49 -25.13 -27.91
N ILE A 25 -8.21 -25.01 -28.29
CA ILE A 25 -7.13 -24.84 -27.33
C ILE A 25 -7.40 -23.51 -26.68
N GLY A 26 -8.11 -23.55 -25.54
CA GLY A 26 -8.28 -22.40 -24.68
C GLY A 26 -6.89 -21.94 -24.24
N ALA A 27 -6.34 -20.95 -24.92
CA ALA A 27 -5.16 -20.27 -24.47
C ALA A 27 -5.47 -19.69 -23.09
N LYS A 28 -5.02 -20.36 -22.02
CA LYS A 28 -4.96 -19.78 -20.69
C LYS A 28 -4.06 -18.56 -20.84
N MET A 29 -4.66 -17.37 -20.95
CA MET A 29 -3.93 -16.13 -20.78
C MET A 29 -3.28 -16.20 -19.40
N ALA A 30 -1.98 -16.49 -19.37
CA ALA A 30 -1.17 -16.32 -18.19
C ALA A 30 -1.16 -14.81 -17.91
N TYR A 31 -1.97 -14.39 -16.93
CA TYR A 31 -1.84 -13.06 -16.38
C TYR A 31 -0.45 -12.98 -15.77
N ALA A 32 0.46 -12.28 -16.45
CA ALA A 32 1.74 -11.95 -15.86
C ALA A 32 1.48 -11.19 -14.57
N ALA A 33 2.14 -11.60 -13.47
CA ALA A 33 2.06 -10.84 -12.22
C ALA A 33 2.50 -9.39 -12.52
N PRO A 34 1.82 -8.37 -11.99
CA PRO A 34 2.19 -6.99 -12.23
C PRO A 34 3.65 -6.77 -11.82
N GLU A 35 4.39 -6.05 -12.68
CA GLU A 35 5.78 -5.73 -12.42
C GLU A 35 5.91 -5.01 -11.07
N ARG A 36 6.89 -5.43 -10.26
CA ARG A 36 7.12 -4.84 -8.93
C ARG A 36 7.75 -3.45 -9.08
N TYR A 37 7.31 -2.50 -8.28
CA TYR A 37 7.92 -1.18 -8.21
C TYR A 37 9.31 -1.26 -7.59
N LYS A 38 10.22 -0.44 -8.11
CA LYS A 38 11.60 -0.37 -7.61
C LYS A 38 11.73 0.86 -6.72
N PRO A 39 12.22 0.72 -5.48
CA PRO A 39 12.54 1.87 -4.65
C PRO A 39 13.78 2.60 -5.19
N VAL A 40 13.97 3.84 -4.76
CA VAL A 40 15.19 4.60 -4.97
C VAL A 40 16.17 4.26 -3.84
N GLN A 41 17.42 3.94 -4.19
CA GLN A 41 18.48 3.77 -3.19
C GLN A 41 19.20 5.10 -3.00
N LEU A 42 19.32 5.52 -1.76
CA LEU A 42 20.04 6.74 -1.36
C LEU A 42 21.54 6.46 -1.23
N GLU A 43 22.36 7.52 -1.23
CA GLU A 43 23.83 7.41 -1.13
C GLU A 43 24.29 6.70 0.15
N ASN A 44 23.56 6.87 1.26
CA ASN A 44 23.83 6.19 2.53
C ASN A 44 23.36 4.72 2.57
N GLY A 45 22.86 4.18 1.44
CA GLY A 45 22.40 2.80 1.34
C GLY A 45 20.97 2.55 1.81
N GLN A 46 20.29 3.54 2.38
CA GLN A 46 18.87 3.47 2.69
C GLN A 46 18.02 3.45 1.40
N TYR A 47 16.77 3.03 1.52
CA TYR A 47 15.81 3.08 0.43
C TYR A 47 14.75 4.14 0.70
N THR A 48 14.20 4.70 -0.39
CA THR A 48 13.05 5.61 -0.36
C THR A 48 12.11 5.30 -1.53
N GLN A 49 10.97 5.95 -1.55
CA GLN A 49 10.03 5.90 -2.67
C GLN A 49 9.97 7.27 -3.34
N SER A 50 9.97 7.32 -4.67
CA SER A 50 9.90 8.57 -5.44
C SER A 50 8.62 9.39 -5.18
N TRP A 51 7.61 8.76 -4.58
CA TRP A 51 6.32 9.36 -4.25
C TRP A 51 6.16 9.70 -2.77
N PHE A 52 7.19 9.48 -1.93
CA PHE A 52 7.18 9.97 -0.56
C PHE A 52 7.22 11.49 -0.54
N LEU A 53 6.70 12.06 0.54
CA LEU A 53 6.59 13.51 0.70
C LEU A 53 7.99 14.15 0.66
N ASN A 54 8.15 15.14 -0.22
CA ASN A 54 9.31 16.01 -0.23
C ASN A 54 9.02 17.21 0.67
N SER A 55 9.38 17.10 1.94
CA SER A 55 9.01 18.01 3.01
C SER A 55 10.12 19.01 3.33
N PHE A 56 9.73 20.20 3.75
CA PHE A 56 10.60 21.16 4.43
C PHE A 56 10.78 20.86 5.93
N LEU A 57 10.22 19.72 6.39
CA LEU A 57 10.26 19.24 7.78
C LEU A 57 9.50 20.16 8.76
N GLU A 58 8.40 20.73 8.30
CA GLU A 58 7.42 21.47 9.08
C GLU A 58 6.17 20.58 9.22
N LEU A 59 6.07 19.79 10.31
CA LEU A 59 4.97 18.82 10.46
C LEU A 59 3.57 19.42 10.37
N PRO A 60 3.30 20.65 10.86
CA PRO A 60 1.99 21.29 10.68
C PRO A 60 1.64 21.48 9.19
N ASP A 61 2.61 21.93 8.39
CA ASP A 61 2.40 22.19 6.96
C ASP A 61 2.21 20.88 6.19
N ASP A 62 3.05 19.88 6.45
CA ASP A 62 2.95 18.55 5.86
C ASP A 62 1.58 17.91 6.15
N PHE A 63 1.09 18.07 7.37
CA PHE A 63 -0.22 17.57 7.79
C PHE A 63 -1.38 18.26 7.06
N GLU A 64 -1.35 19.58 6.98
CA GLU A 64 -2.39 20.35 6.28
C GLU A 64 -2.33 20.12 4.75
N GLU A 65 -1.14 19.93 4.17
CA GLU A 65 -0.99 19.53 2.78
C GLU A 65 -1.65 18.17 2.52
N ALA A 66 -1.33 17.15 3.31
CA ALA A 66 -1.93 15.83 3.19
C ALA A 66 -3.47 15.91 3.29
N LYS A 67 -3.98 16.67 4.25
CA LYS A 67 -5.40 16.88 4.46
C LYS A 67 -6.05 17.60 3.28
N SER A 68 -5.44 18.65 2.72
CA SER A 68 -5.93 19.38 1.54
C SER A 68 -6.01 18.50 0.30
N ASN A 69 -5.09 17.54 0.17
CA ASN A 69 -5.08 16.52 -0.86
C ASN A 69 -6.09 15.37 -0.61
N GLY A 70 -6.87 15.43 0.46
CA GLY A 70 -7.81 14.38 0.86
C GLY A 70 -7.13 13.10 1.34
N LYS A 71 -5.85 13.17 1.69
CA LYS A 71 -5.05 12.05 2.17
C LYS A 71 -4.88 12.08 3.69
N ARG A 72 -4.29 11.03 4.23
CA ARG A 72 -3.84 10.92 5.62
C ARG A 72 -2.34 11.17 5.68
N PHE A 73 -1.89 11.79 6.75
CA PHE A 73 -0.48 11.95 7.01
C PHE A 73 0.07 10.78 7.83
N ALA A 74 1.27 10.31 7.49
CA ALA A 74 1.99 9.31 8.28
C ALA A 74 3.50 9.54 8.23
N ILE A 75 4.21 9.15 9.29
CA ILE A 75 5.67 9.19 9.36
C ILE A 75 6.20 7.76 9.36
N LEU A 76 7.07 7.45 8.40
CA LEU A 76 7.86 6.22 8.38
C LEU A 76 9.22 6.51 9.02
N TRP A 77 9.45 5.93 10.19
CA TRP A 77 10.70 6.01 10.92
C TRP A 77 11.63 4.87 10.53
N GLU A 78 12.81 5.22 10.08
CA GLU A 78 13.84 4.27 9.64
C GLU A 78 15.20 4.60 10.24
N GLN A 79 16.21 3.85 9.89
CA GLN A 79 17.62 4.12 10.21
C GLN A 79 18.52 3.44 9.19
N ASP A 80 19.74 3.90 9.08
CA ASP A 80 20.78 3.25 8.30
C ASP A 80 21.06 1.83 8.80
N GLY A 81 21.41 0.91 7.87
CA GLY A 81 21.72 -0.49 8.18
C GLY A 81 20.52 -1.33 8.66
N CYS A 82 19.29 -0.84 8.55
CA CYS A 82 18.08 -1.54 9.01
C CYS A 82 17.59 -2.59 7.99
N PRO A 83 17.71 -3.90 8.22
CA PRO A 83 17.30 -4.91 7.25
C PRO A 83 15.79 -4.95 7.04
N TYR A 84 14.98 -4.72 8.09
CA TYR A 84 13.53 -4.69 7.99
C TYR A 84 12.99 -3.43 7.33
N CYS A 85 13.70 -2.30 7.39
CA CYS A 85 13.39 -1.10 6.62
C CYS A 85 13.57 -1.41 5.12
N ARG A 86 14.72 -1.98 4.77
CA ARG A 86 14.98 -2.46 3.40
C ARG A 86 13.89 -3.42 2.93
N GLU A 87 13.50 -4.40 3.75
CA GLU A 87 12.44 -5.36 3.43
C GLU A 87 11.08 -4.67 3.20
N THR A 88 10.76 -3.63 3.96
CA THR A 88 9.55 -2.83 3.77
C THR A 88 9.52 -2.22 2.36
N HIS A 89 10.63 -1.66 1.89
CA HIS A 89 10.73 -1.07 0.56
C HIS A 89 10.74 -2.12 -0.57
N LEU A 90 11.55 -3.18 -0.44
CA LEU A 90 11.77 -4.16 -1.50
C LEU A 90 10.67 -5.21 -1.61
N THR A 91 9.90 -5.42 -0.55
CA THR A 91 8.83 -6.41 -0.52
C THR A 91 7.46 -5.74 -0.46
N ASN A 92 7.14 -4.97 0.58
CA ASN A 92 5.80 -4.41 0.76
C ASN A 92 5.50 -3.30 -0.26
N LEU A 93 6.36 -2.29 -0.28
CA LEU A 93 6.19 -1.13 -1.17
C LEU A 93 6.55 -1.42 -2.63
N ALA A 94 7.16 -2.56 -2.92
CA ALA A 94 7.36 -3.03 -4.29
C ALA A 94 6.09 -3.63 -4.91
N ILE A 95 5.08 -3.99 -4.11
CA ILE A 95 3.82 -4.56 -4.60
C ILE A 95 2.91 -3.43 -5.09
N PRO A 96 2.58 -3.35 -6.41
CA PRO A 96 1.80 -2.25 -6.98
C PRO A 96 0.49 -2.00 -6.23
N LYS A 97 -0.27 -3.05 -5.94
CA LYS A 97 -1.54 -2.95 -5.19
C LYS A 97 -1.38 -2.25 -3.83
N ILE A 98 -0.26 -2.44 -3.16
CA ILE A 98 0.02 -1.82 -1.86
C ILE A 98 0.44 -0.37 -2.06
N SER A 99 1.42 -0.13 -2.91
CA SER A 99 1.94 1.22 -3.15
C SER A 99 0.91 2.16 -3.76
N ASP A 100 0.11 1.68 -4.72
CA ASP A 100 -0.94 2.49 -5.33
C ASP A 100 -2.02 2.87 -4.32
N TYR A 101 -2.41 1.92 -3.45
CA TYR A 101 -3.34 2.22 -2.37
C TYR A 101 -2.78 3.27 -1.41
N ILE A 102 -1.52 3.08 -0.97
CA ILE A 102 -0.90 4.01 -0.02
C ILE A 102 -0.74 5.39 -0.67
N ARG A 103 -0.16 5.48 -1.86
CA ARG A 103 0.05 6.74 -2.59
C ARG A 103 -1.25 7.52 -2.84
N SER A 104 -2.35 6.80 -3.06
CA SER A 104 -3.66 7.44 -3.28
C SER A 104 -4.34 7.91 -1.99
N ASN A 105 -3.93 7.40 -0.82
CA ASN A 105 -4.64 7.64 0.43
C ASN A 105 -3.78 8.26 1.53
N PHE A 106 -2.46 8.30 1.36
CA PHE A 106 -1.51 8.77 2.37
C PHE A 106 -0.40 9.59 1.74
N ASP A 107 0.04 10.62 2.45
CA ASP A 107 1.32 11.25 2.27
C ASP A 107 2.26 10.75 3.38
N ILE A 108 3.41 10.20 2.97
CA ILE A 108 4.37 9.55 3.87
C ILE A 108 5.62 10.41 3.96
N LEU A 109 5.93 10.90 5.16
CA LEU A 109 7.20 11.50 5.48
C LEU A 109 8.17 10.43 6.02
N GLN A 110 9.34 10.30 5.40
CA GLN A 110 10.39 9.39 5.87
C GLN A 110 11.38 10.13 6.73
N LEU A 111 11.66 9.63 7.94
CA LEU A 111 12.57 10.23 8.91
C LEU A 111 13.54 9.18 9.47
N ASP A 112 14.74 9.65 9.88
CA ASP A 112 15.73 8.81 10.54
C ASP A 112 15.65 8.99 12.06
N ILE A 113 15.54 7.89 12.83
CA ILE A 113 15.49 7.96 14.30
C ILE A 113 16.78 8.48 14.92
N TRP A 114 17.87 8.51 14.18
CA TRP A 114 19.17 9.04 14.60
C TRP A 114 19.53 10.35 13.87
N GLY A 115 18.64 10.82 12.99
CA GLY A 115 18.86 11.96 12.12
C GLY A 115 19.08 13.26 12.87
N GLY A 116 19.92 14.10 12.29
CA GLY A 116 20.27 15.42 12.81
C GLY A 116 19.58 16.59 12.11
N LYS A 117 18.74 16.33 11.10
CA LYS A 117 18.02 17.41 10.40
C LYS A 117 17.08 18.11 11.37
N GLY A 118 16.98 19.45 11.22
CA GLY A 118 15.99 20.23 11.94
C GLY A 118 14.59 19.93 11.46
N ILE A 119 13.66 19.79 12.39
CA ILE A 119 12.24 19.54 12.12
C ILE A 119 11.38 20.29 13.13
N VAL A 120 10.25 20.82 12.69
CA VAL A 120 9.28 21.49 13.56
C VAL A 120 8.12 20.53 13.84
N ASP A 121 7.84 20.28 15.15
CA ASP A 121 6.74 19.43 15.58
C ASP A 121 5.40 20.20 15.55
N PHE A 122 4.30 19.51 15.71
CA PHE A 122 2.92 20.06 15.68
C PHE A 122 2.65 21.21 16.64
N ASP A 123 3.47 21.38 17.69
CA ASP A 123 3.37 22.53 18.63
C ASP A 123 4.27 23.70 18.24
N GLY A 124 4.83 23.71 17.02
CA GLY A 124 5.73 24.75 16.52
C GLY A 124 7.14 24.70 17.08
N LYS A 125 7.51 23.66 17.84
CA LYS A 125 8.86 23.55 18.42
C LYS A 125 9.82 22.90 17.46
N GLY A 126 10.91 23.64 17.15
CA GLY A 126 12.05 23.11 16.40
C GLY A 126 12.86 22.12 17.23
N MET A 127 13.24 21.00 16.61
CA MET A 127 14.10 19.98 17.21
C MET A 127 14.81 19.18 16.13
N THR A 128 15.64 18.19 16.50
CA THR A 128 16.21 17.24 15.52
C THR A 128 15.28 16.06 15.33
N GLU A 129 15.39 15.34 14.18
CA GLU A 129 14.68 14.08 13.93
C GLU A 129 14.84 13.12 15.10
N LYS A 130 16.08 12.95 15.61
CA LYS A 130 16.38 12.13 16.78
C LYS A 130 15.60 12.55 18.03
N THR A 131 15.46 13.84 18.26
CA THR A 131 14.70 14.36 19.41
C THR A 131 13.21 14.12 19.24
N LEU A 132 12.68 14.30 18.02
CA LEU A 132 11.31 14.01 17.69
C LEU A 132 11.02 12.51 17.81
N ALA A 133 11.91 11.61 17.36
CA ALA A 133 11.78 10.17 17.54
C ALA A 133 11.67 9.78 19.02
N LYS A 134 12.48 10.38 19.90
CA LYS A 134 12.38 10.20 21.37
C LYS A 134 11.06 10.71 21.92
N ARG A 135 10.62 11.91 21.52
CA ARG A 135 9.33 12.50 21.90
C ARG A 135 8.16 11.62 21.48
N SER A 136 8.26 11.04 20.29
CA SER A 136 7.29 10.08 19.72
C SER A 136 7.43 8.66 20.27
N GLN A 137 8.39 8.41 21.19
CA GLN A 137 8.68 7.10 21.75
C GLN A 137 8.92 6.02 20.69
N VAL A 138 9.56 6.37 19.59
CA VAL A 138 10.01 5.41 18.58
C VAL A 138 11.30 4.76 19.09
N ARG A 139 11.30 3.44 19.25
CA ARG A 139 12.42 2.68 19.86
C ARG A 139 13.10 1.74 18.89
N PHE A 140 12.47 1.44 17.76
CA PHE A 140 12.99 0.53 16.74
C PHE A 140 12.41 0.85 15.37
N THR A 141 13.03 0.34 14.33
CA THR A 141 12.70 0.59 12.93
C THR A 141 12.46 -0.72 12.17
N PRO A 142 11.62 -0.71 11.11
CA PRO A 142 10.78 0.42 10.75
C PRO A 142 9.66 0.65 11.78
N THR A 143 9.22 1.86 11.96
CA THR A 143 7.97 2.17 12.68
C THR A 143 7.17 3.16 11.86
N ILE A 144 5.88 2.90 11.66
CA ILE A 144 4.99 3.87 11.02
C ILE A 144 4.05 4.45 12.07
N GLN A 145 4.06 5.78 12.20
CA GLN A 145 3.10 6.56 12.96
C GLN A 145 2.01 7.07 12.03
N PHE A 146 0.76 6.88 12.42
CA PHE A 146 -0.40 7.37 11.68
C PHE A 146 -1.09 8.47 12.47
N PHE A 147 -1.43 9.55 11.78
CA PHE A 147 -2.07 10.71 12.38
C PHE A 147 -3.58 10.78 12.05
N PRO A 148 -4.36 11.53 12.83
CA PRO A 148 -5.79 11.71 12.56
C PRO A 148 -6.01 12.43 11.22
N ASP A 149 -7.24 12.54 10.78
CA ASP A 149 -7.63 13.39 9.65
C ASP A 149 -7.78 14.86 10.01
N ALA A 150 -7.94 15.13 11.30
CA ALA A 150 -7.90 16.48 11.87
C ALA A 150 -7.58 16.36 13.37
N PHE A 151 -6.87 17.31 13.90
CA PHE A 151 -6.75 17.46 15.36
C PHE A 151 -8.02 18.10 15.91
N SER A 152 -8.58 17.51 16.96
CA SER A 152 -9.83 17.97 17.59
C SER A 152 -9.63 19.15 18.54
N SER A 153 -8.40 19.56 18.82
CA SER A 153 -8.05 20.59 19.78
C SER A 153 -7.29 21.73 19.09
N ALA A 154 -7.52 22.97 19.56
CA ALA A 154 -6.74 24.14 19.13
C ALA A 154 -5.25 24.00 19.52
N THR A 155 -4.92 23.19 20.52
CA THR A 155 -3.54 22.83 20.85
C THR A 155 -3.28 21.42 20.31
N PRO A 156 -2.48 21.27 19.26
CA PRO A 156 -2.16 19.98 18.69
C PRO A 156 -1.51 19.06 19.72
N LEU A 157 -1.91 17.79 19.70
CA LEU A 157 -1.20 16.75 20.43
C LEU A 157 0.17 16.51 19.76
N VAL A 158 1.17 16.14 20.54
CA VAL A 158 2.54 15.99 20.09
C VAL A 158 3.11 14.63 20.45
N GLY A 159 4.14 14.23 19.72
CA GLY A 159 4.84 12.98 19.94
C GLY A 159 3.90 11.79 19.84
N LYS A 160 4.00 10.84 20.78
CA LYS A 160 3.15 9.66 20.79
C LYS A 160 1.65 9.97 20.95
N LYS A 161 1.30 11.07 21.61
CA LYS A 161 -0.13 11.42 21.82
C LYS A 161 -0.81 11.92 20.56
N ALA A 162 -0.06 12.33 19.54
CA ALA A 162 -0.58 12.79 18.26
C ALA A 162 -1.04 11.65 17.34
N GLU A 163 -0.56 10.43 17.56
CA GLU A 163 -0.89 9.28 16.70
C GLU A 163 -2.24 8.65 17.04
N VAL A 164 -2.91 8.16 16.02
CA VAL A 164 -4.15 7.36 16.15
C VAL A 164 -3.90 5.87 16.02
N ALA A 165 -2.78 5.50 15.40
CA ALA A 165 -2.33 4.12 15.27
C ALA A 165 -0.81 4.09 15.05
N ARG A 166 -0.21 2.94 15.33
CA ARG A 166 1.21 2.69 15.12
C ARG A 166 1.43 1.29 14.56
N MET A 167 2.32 1.18 13.58
CA MET A 167 2.81 -0.10 13.06
C MET A 167 4.27 -0.26 13.47
N PRO A 168 4.56 -0.96 14.58
CA PRO A 168 5.92 -1.14 15.06
C PRO A 168 6.57 -2.36 14.43
N GLY A 169 7.73 -2.19 13.80
CA GLY A 169 8.47 -3.25 13.12
C GLY A 169 7.89 -3.63 11.77
N TYR A 170 8.47 -4.68 11.19
CA TYR A 170 8.06 -5.18 9.89
C TYR A 170 6.75 -5.99 9.96
N PHE A 171 5.79 -5.62 9.14
CA PHE A 171 4.57 -6.37 8.93
C PHE A 171 4.61 -7.03 7.54
N ARG A 172 4.13 -8.29 7.46
CA ARG A 172 3.98 -8.97 6.15
C ARG A 172 2.97 -8.20 5.27
N PRO A 173 3.07 -8.29 3.93
CA PRO A 173 2.33 -7.46 2.98
C PRO A 173 0.83 -7.33 3.25
N PHE A 174 0.13 -8.44 3.53
CA PHE A 174 -1.31 -8.42 3.83
C PHE A 174 -1.63 -7.60 5.10
N HIS A 175 -0.86 -7.79 6.17
CA HIS A 175 -1.05 -7.05 7.43
C HIS A 175 -0.65 -5.58 7.26
N PHE A 176 0.42 -5.33 6.49
CA PHE A 176 0.89 -4.00 6.15
C PHE A 176 -0.20 -3.20 5.46
N LEU A 177 -0.74 -3.69 4.34
CA LEU A 177 -1.84 -3.03 3.63
C LEU A 177 -3.07 -2.87 4.53
N THR A 178 -3.41 -3.91 5.31
CA THR A 178 -4.59 -3.87 6.18
C THR A 178 -4.50 -2.79 7.26
N MET A 179 -3.28 -2.45 7.75
CA MET A 179 -3.11 -1.36 8.70
C MET A 179 -3.41 0.01 8.05
N PHE A 180 -2.95 0.24 6.83
CA PHE A 180 -3.29 1.46 6.09
C PHE A 180 -4.80 1.58 5.83
N GLU A 181 -5.45 0.48 5.42
CA GLU A 181 -6.91 0.44 5.25
C GLU A 181 -7.64 0.72 6.56
N TYR A 182 -7.18 0.13 7.67
CA TYR A 182 -7.73 0.35 9.00
C TYR A 182 -7.69 1.83 9.41
N VAL A 183 -6.55 2.48 9.20
CA VAL A 183 -6.40 3.90 9.51
C VAL A 183 -7.25 4.76 8.58
N ARG A 184 -7.23 4.47 7.27
CA ARG A 184 -8.04 5.22 6.28
C ARG A 184 -9.52 5.15 6.59
N ALA A 185 -10.02 3.99 6.99
CA ALA A 185 -11.41 3.76 7.38
C ALA A 185 -11.76 4.24 8.80
N ARG A 186 -10.85 4.92 9.51
CA ARG A 186 -11.02 5.32 10.92
C ARG A 186 -11.35 4.12 11.84
N GLY A 187 -10.88 2.94 11.49
CA GLY A 187 -11.14 1.72 12.27
C GLY A 187 -10.73 1.84 13.74
N TYR A 188 -9.71 2.68 14.04
CA TYR A 188 -9.24 2.98 15.39
C TYR A 188 -10.29 3.62 16.31
N GLN A 189 -11.35 4.21 15.75
CA GLN A 189 -12.47 4.76 16.51
C GLN A 189 -13.46 3.67 16.96
N HIS A 190 -13.41 2.47 16.36
CA HIS A 190 -14.41 1.42 16.55
C HIS A 190 -13.85 0.17 17.23
N ALA A 191 -12.63 -0.23 16.89
CA ALA A 191 -12.03 -1.45 17.42
C ALA A 191 -10.49 -1.43 17.29
N PRO A 192 -9.76 -2.18 18.13
CA PRO A 192 -8.32 -2.39 17.96
C PRO A 192 -7.99 -3.08 16.63
N PHE A 193 -6.79 -2.83 16.10
CA PHE A 193 -6.36 -3.36 14.81
C PHE A 193 -6.51 -4.89 14.66
N HIS A 194 -6.18 -5.66 15.71
CA HIS A 194 -6.28 -7.12 15.64
C HIS A 194 -7.72 -7.61 15.40
N GLN A 195 -8.73 -6.91 15.91
CA GLN A 195 -10.14 -7.23 15.66
C GLN A 195 -10.55 -6.87 14.22
N TYR A 196 -10.10 -5.72 13.72
CA TYR A 196 -10.32 -5.32 12.32
C TYR A 196 -9.69 -6.33 11.35
N LEU A 197 -8.44 -6.72 11.61
CA LEU A 197 -7.73 -7.74 10.85
C LEU A 197 -8.47 -9.09 10.88
N GLY A 198 -8.92 -9.52 12.07
CA GLY A 198 -9.68 -10.76 12.24
C GLY A 198 -10.97 -10.76 11.43
N LYS A 199 -11.75 -9.68 11.45
CA LYS A 199 -12.96 -9.53 10.63
C LYS A 199 -12.64 -9.61 9.13
N LYS A 200 -11.56 -8.96 8.68
CA LYS A 200 -11.14 -9.01 7.27
C LYS A 200 -10.77 -10.43 6.83
N VAL A 201 -10.00 -11.16 7.66
CA VAL A 201 -9.64 -12.56 7.40
C VAL A 201 -10.88 -13.45 7.34
N SER A 202 -11.80 -13.32 8.30
CA SER A 202 -13.05 -14.08 8.33
C SER A 202 -13.92 -13.79 7.10
N GLY A 203 -14.00 -12.54 6.65
CA GLY A 203 -14.72 -12.14 5.44
C GLY A 203 -14.13 -12.77 4.17
N LEU A 204 -12.79 -12.83 4.05
CA LEU A 204 -12.15 -13.53 2.94
C LEU A 204 -12.51 -15.03 2.93
N LYS A 205 -12.39 -15.70 4.08
CA LYS A 205 -12.74 -17.12 4.22
C LYS A 205 -14.20 -17.39 3.89
N ALA A 206 -15.12 -16.57 4.36
CA ALA A 206 -16.55 -16.71 4.09
C ALA A 206 -16.91 -16.60 2.59
N THR A 207 -16.09 -15.87 1.82
CA THR A 207 -16.23 -15.73 0.36
C THR A 207 -15.37 -16.73 -0.43
N GLY A 208 -14.76 -17.73 0.22
CA GLY A 208 -13.88 -18.71 -0.42
C GLY A 208 -12.56 -18.13 -0.95
N LYS A 209 -12.20 -16.91 -0.54
CA LYS A 209 -10.96 -16.27 -0.97
C LYS A 209 -9.82 -16.58 0.00
N GLU A 210 -8.66 -16.91 -0.53
CA GLU A 210 -7.44 -17.05 0.26
C GLU A 210 -6.89 -15.67 0.68
N ILE A 211 -6.13 -15.68 1.79
CA ILE A 211 -5.32 -14.51 2.16
C ILE A 211 -4.26 -14.33 1.07
N PRO A 212 -4.16 -13.13 0.45
CA PRO A 212 -3.18 -12.90 -0.60
C PRO A 212 -1.75 -13.19 -0.13
N LYS A 213 -1.04 -13.97 -0.94
CA LYS A 213 0.39 -14.31 -0.79
C LYS A 213 1.14 -13.56 -1.88
N TRP A 214 1.50 -12.30 -1.64
CA TRP A 214 2.27 -11.49 -2.60
C TRP A 214 3.75 -11.82 -2.57
#